data_949b4290b4d009d92693c165473f0242
#
_entry.id   949b4290b4d009d92693c165473f0242
#
_cell.length_a   1.000
_cell.length_b   1.000
_cell.length_c   1.000
_cell.angle_alpha   90.00
_cell.angle_beta   90.00
_cell.angle_gamma   90.00
#
_symmetry.space_group_name_H-M   'P 1'
#
loop_
_entity.id
_entity.type
_entity.pdbx_description
1 polymer ?
#
loop_
_entity_poly.entity_id
_entity_poly.type
_entity_poly.pdbx_seq_one_letter_code
_entity_poly.pdbx_strand_id
1 'polypeptide(L)'
;MRIRSDIVRRGGALLLLLAASFLLCACARGGTAAEEEDGEFFRGVDDMGTEIVLHEKPQRIVSLNLGTDEILLALAPPEQIAALSSYVDDAGLSCMAEAAKAVPVKLHDKSPERVLAQHPDRVLTTDSVPKELVASMRDLGLTVFVSKTPKSIEAVFPRIKSIGKVIGREEEAAALTGRLHERLADVTRRTADIPEDERPIVVAFAFSGVFGRRDDLFDDMCRHAALRNGAAMAGLTKDNSISMEQVVALDPDVFLLPSWSAEGEKTEEFREKLRNDPLFKHVKAVRENHLYCVPDTYRYSASQNAVEAVYVLAKTVYPERFADEGGASAGN
;
A
#
# COMPACT_ATOMS: atom_id res chain seq x y z
N MET A 1 47.75 -73.65 42.99
CA MET A 1 46.54 -72.89 43.28
C MET A 1 46.87 -71.38 43.41
N ARG A 2 47.50 -70.79 42.35
CA ARG A 2 47.92 -69.38 42.32
C ARG A 2 47.79 -68.69 40.93
N ILE A 3 46.93 -69.16 40.06
CA ILE A 3 46.76 -68.66 38.69
C ILE A 3 45.39 -67.96 38.45
N ARG A 4 44.46 -67.99 39.43
CA ARG A 4 43.12 -67.34 39.25
C ARG A 4 42.97 -65.93 39.77
N SER A 5 43.96 -65.36 40.51
CA SER A 5 43.87 -64.00 41.08
C SER A 5 44.35 -62.94 40.14
N ASP A 6 45.21 -63.23 39.15
CA ASP A 6 45.82 -62.22 38.28
C ASP A 6 44.95 -61.82 37.03
N ILE A 7 44.04 -62.70 36.62
CA ILE A 7 43.16 -62.47 35.49
C ILE A 7 42.03 -61.48 35.89
N VAL A 8 41.54 -61.57 37.13
CA VAL A 8 40.47 -60.63 37.61
C VAL A 8 41.03 -59.21 37.88
N ARG A 9 42.31 -59.10 38.27
CA ARG A 9 42.92 -57.76 38.47
C ARG A 9 43.27 -57.03 37.20
N ARG A 10 43.60 -57.74 36.13
CA ARG A 10 43.89 -57.16 34.79
C ARG A 10 42.61 -56.78 34.03
N GLY A 11 41.54 -57.51 34.23
CA GLY A 11 40.23 -57.23 33.63
C GLY A 11 39.56 -55.96 34.22
N GLY A 12 39.71 -55.77 35.57
CA GLY A 12 39.17 -54.61 36.26
C GLY A 12 39.85 -53.30 35.88
N ALA A 13 41.18 -53.30 35.69
CA ALA A 13 41.94 -52.14 35.29
C ALA A 13 41.66 -51.72 33.84
N LEU A 14 41.41 -52.68 32.95
CA LEU A 14 41.07 -52.39 31.54
C LEU A 14 39.67 -51.82 31.39
N LEU A 15 38.70 -52.28 32.19
CA LEU A 15 37.32 -51.75 32.22
C LEU A 15 37.25 -50.32 32.80
N LEU A 16 38.08 -50.01 33.81
CA LEU A 16 38.18 -48.68 34.36
C LEU A 16 38.83 -47.64 33.41
N LEU A 17 39.81 -48.08 32.62
CA LEU A 17 40.42 -47.24 31.59
C LEU A 17 39.49 -46.94 30.41
N LEU A 18 38.66 -47.90 30.00
CA LEU A 18 37.62 -47.70 28.99
C LEU A 18 36.46 -46.82 29.48
N ALA A 19 36.08 -46.90 30.74
CA ALA A 19 35.08 -46.04 31.34
C ALA A 19 35.59 -44.57 31.50
N ALA A 20 36.87 -44.38 31.84
CA ALA A 20 37.49 -43.07 31.92
C ALA A 20 37.67 -42.41 30.54
N SER A 21 37.94 -43.20 29.50
CA SER A 21 38.00 -42.71 28.09
C SER A 21 36.63 -42.28 27.53
N PHE A 22 35.53 -42.92 27.96
CA PHE A 22 34.18 -42.54 27.58
C PHE A 22 33.69 -41.28 28.31
N LEU A 23 34.13 -41.03 29.56
CA LEU A 23 33.81 -39.80 30.29
C LEU A 23 34.60 -38.60 29.79
N LEU A 24 35.81 -38.74 29.27
CA LEU A 24 36.58 -37.69 28.67
C LEU A 24 36.10 -37.30 27.26
N CYS A 25 35.47 -38.22 26.53
CA CYS A 25 34.83 -37.93 25.22
C CYS A 25 33.46 -37.24 25.37
N ALA A 26 32.78 -37.39 26.48
CA ALA A 26 31.50 -36.73 26.76
C ALA A 26 31.65 -35.27 27.20
N CYS A 27 32.84 -34.87 27.76
CA CYS A 27 33.12 -33.47 28.07
C CYS A 27 33.70 -32.65 26.91
N ALA A 28 34.09 -33.31 25.78
CA ALA A 28 34.55 -32.62 24.59
C ALA A 28 33.41 -32.31 23.56
N ARG A 29 32.15 -32.65 23.90
CA ARG A 29 30.94 -32.34 23.13
C ARG A 29 30.06 -31.26 23.77
N GLY A 30 30.58 -30.54 24.74
CA GLY A 30 29.92 -29.43 25.37
C GLY A 30 30.61 -28.11 25.07
N GLY A 31 30.47 -27.60 23.90
CA GLY A 31 31.07 -26.32 23.56
C GLY A 31 31.00 -25.97 22.09
N THR A 32 29.94 -26.34 21.40
CA THR A 32 29.41 -25.39 20.45
C THR A 32 28.74 -24.35 21.34
N ALA A 33 29.44 -23.20 21.56
CA ALA A 33 28.71 -21.97 21.76
C ALA A 33 27.63 -22.00 20.69
N ALA A 34 26.36 -22.10 21.08
CA ALA A 34 25.31 -21.56 20.29
C ALA A 34 25.83 -20.13 20.04
N GLU A 35 26.27 -19.83 18.85
CA GLU A 35 26.15 -18.47 18.35
C GLU A 35 24.71 -18.15 18.73
N GLU A 36 24.52 -17.28 19.72
CA GLU A 36 23.29 -16.53 19.86
C GLU A 36 23.14 -15.97 18.45
N GLU A 37 22.23 -16.54 17.67
CA GLU A 37 21.69 -15.85 16.52
C GLU A 37 21.28 -14.51 17.11
N ASP A 38 22.08 -13.51 16.82
CA ASP A 38 21.82 -12.13 17.14
C ASP A 38 20.46 -11.90 16.51
N GLY A 39 19.40 -11.92 17.36
CA GLY A 39 18.03 -12.18 16.92
C GLY A 39 17.55 -11.04 16.04
N GLU A 40 17.92 -11.07 14.77
CA GLU A 40 17.44 -10.12 13.78
C GLU A 40 15.95 -10.36 13.57
N PHE A 41 15.14 -9.40 14.01
CA PHE A 41 13.71 -9.42 13.71
C PHE A 41 13.46 -9.24 12.19
N PHE A 42 14.22 -8.36 11.54
CA PHE A 42 14.09 -8.08 10.11
C PHE A 42 15.44 -7.69 9.51
N ARG A 43 15.76 -8.25 8.36
CA ARG A 43 16.81 -7.77 7.46
C ARG A 43 16.24 -7.68 6.04
N GLY A 44 16.41 -6.53 5.39
CA GLY A 44 15.94 -6.31 4.03
C GLY A 44 16.48 -5.01 3.46
N VAL A 45 16.10 -4.74 2.22
CA VAL A 45 16.49 -3.53 1.49
C VAL A 45 15.21 -2.76 1.15
N ASP A 46 15.21 -1.46 1.39
CA ASP A 46 14.12 -0.59 0.98
C ASP A 46 14.16 -0.26 -0.52
N ASP A 47 13.12 0.40 -1.03
CA ASP A 47 13.03 0.72 -2.46
C ASP A 47 14.01 1.83 -2.94
N MET A 48 14.81 2.40 -2.02
CA MET A 48 15.95 3.26 -2.33
C MET A 48 17.29 2.50 -2.35
N GLY A 49 17.29 1.19 -2.08
CA GLY A 49 18.48 0.35 -2.01
C GLY A 49 19.22 0.44 -0.67
N THR A 50 18.58 0.95 0.38
CA THR A 50 19.17 1.04 1.72
C THR A 50 18.88 -0.23 2.50
N GLU A 51 19.92 -0.86 3.05
CA GLU A 51 19.78 -1.99 3.95
C GLU A 51 19.17 -1.53 5.28
N ILE A 52 18.14 -2.24 5.72
CA ILE A 52 17.44 -2.04 7.01
C ILE A 52 17.62 -3.30 7.83
N VAL A 53 18.18 -3.17 9.01
CA VAL A 53 18.30 -4.26 9.98
C VAL A 53 17.58 -3.86 11.25
N LEU A 54 16.73 -4.74 11.75
CA LEU A 54 15.96 -4.57 12.97
C LEU A 54 16.22 -5.75 13.89
N HIS A 55 16.51 -5.47 15.15
CA HIS A 55 16.68 -6.49 16.19
C HIS A 55 15.36 -6.77 16.92
N GLU A 56 14.44 -5.80 16.94
CA GLU A 56 13.17 -5.91 17.64
C GLU A 56 12.00 -5.48 16.73
N LYS A 57 10.82 -6.03 17.03
CA LYS A 57 9.57 -5.64 16.37
C LYS A 57 9.24 -4.18 16.71
N PRO A 58 8.99 -3.32 15.72
CA PRO A 58 8.64 -1.92 15.93
C PRO A 58 7.39 -1.75 16.82
N GLN A 59 7.47 -0.79 17.76
CA GLN A 59 6.38 -0.45 18.68
C GLN A 59 5.93 1.00 18.55
N ARG A 60 6.73 1.84 17.87
CA ARG A 60 6.46 3.27 17.70
C ARG A 60 6.72 3.71 16.28
N ILE A 61 5.72 3.52 15.42
CA ILE A 61 5.84 3.76 13.98
C ILE A 61 5.30 5.15 13.65
N VAL A 62 6.07 5.92 12.89
CA VAL A 62 5.64 7.17 12.26
C VAL A 62 5.48 6.93 10.76
N SER A 63 4.37 7.37 10.20
CA SER A 63 4.13 7.35 8.76
C SER A 63 3.95 8.77 8.22
N LEU A 64 4.56 9.07 7.06
CA LEU A 64 4.69 10.43 6.54
C LEU A 64 3.89 10.71 5.25
N ASN A 65 3.19 9.71 4.71
CA ASN A 65 2.47 9.84 3.45
C ASN A 65 1.13 9.11 3.51
N LEU A 66 0.09 9.68 2.92
CA LEU A 66 -1.26 9.13 2.92
C LEU A 66 -1.31 7.63 2.58
N GLY A 67 -0.62 7.21 1.50
CA GLY A 67 -0.64 5.80 1.10
C GLY A 67 0.04 4.85 2.10
N THR A 68 1.06 5.30 2.85
CA THR A 68 1.67 4.52 3.94
C THR A 68 0.84 4.59 5.22
N ASP A 69 0.17 5.72 5.47
CA ASP A 69 -0.77 5.88 6.61
C ASP A 69 -1.92 4.88 6.50
N GLU A 70 -2.54 4.79 5.33
CA GLU A 70 -3.68 3.90 5.09
C GLU A 70 -3.28 2.42 5.19
N ILE A 71 -2.11 2.03 4.67
CA ILE A 71 -1.59 0.66 4.81
C ILE A 71 -1.28 0.38 6.30
N LEU A 72 -0.63 1.30 7.00
CA LEU A 72 -0.29 1.15 8.41
C LEU A 72 -1.55 0.98 9.28
N LEU A 73 -2.58 1.81 9.07
CA LEU A 73 -3.87 1.71 9.75
C LEU A 73 -4.62 0.40 9.46
N ALA A 74 -4.41 -0.20 8.30
CA ALA A 74 -5.01 -1.48 7.94
C ALA A 74 -4.29 -2.69 8.54
N LEU A 75 -3.01 -2.54 8.94
CA LEU A 75 -2.16 -3.65 9.39
C LEU A 75 -1.84 -3.60 10.89
N ALA A 76 -1.67 -2.41 11.46
CA ALA A 76 -1.19 -2.23 12.83
C ALA A 76 -2.29 -1.68 13.76
N PRO A 77 -2.31 -2.09 15.02
CA PRO A 77 -3.19 -1.49 16.01
C PRO A 77 -2.73 -0.05 16.34
N PRO A 78 -3.64 0.86 16.74
CA PRO A 78 -3.33 2.26 16.99
C PRO A 78 -2.18 2.50 17.99
N GLU A 79 -2.03 1.61 18.96
CA GLU A 79 -0.98 1.69 20.02
C GLU A 79 0.44 1.56 19.45
N GLN A 80 0.58 0.91 18.30
CA GLN A 80 1.86 0.76 17.58
C GLN A 80 2.17 1.98 16.70
N ILE A 81 1.23 2.92 16.54
CA ILE A 81 1.36 4.08 15.64
C ILE A 81 1.61 5.34 16.48
N ALA A 82 2.82 5.89 16.38
CA ALA A 82 3.21 7.10 17.10
C ALA A 82 2.66 8.38 16.44
N ALA A 83 2.66 8.44 15.10
CA ALA A 83 2.08 9.54 14.35
C ALA A 83 1.79 9.17 12.89
N LEU A 84 0.84 9.89 12.29
CA LEU A 84 0.47 9.81 10.87
C LEU A 84 0.65 11.17 10.20
N SER A 85 0.64 11.22 8.86
CA SER A 85 0.53 12.50 8.18
C SER A 85 -0.85 13.12 8.36
N SER A 86 -0.94 14.45 8.34
CA SER A 86 -2.24 15.14 8.51
C SER A 86 -3.22 14.92 7.35
N TYR A 87 -2.73 14.44 6.21
CA TYR A 87 -3.61 14.13 5.06
C TYR A 87 -4.63 13.03 5.36
N VAL A 88 -4.33 12.14 6.31
CA VAL A 88 -5.20 11.01 6.65
C VAL A 88 -6.49 11.43 7.35
N ASP A 89 -6.53 12.61 7.98
CA ASP A 89 -7.72 13.15 8.65
C ASP A 89 -8.74 13.76 7.69
N ASP A 90 -8.34 14.03 6.45
CA ASP A 90 -9.25 14.58 5.44
C ASP A 90 -10.07 13.45 4.81
N ALA A 91 -11.36 13.39 5.19
CA ALA A 91 -12.30 12.39 4.68
C ALA A 91 -12.58 12.50 3.16
N GLY A 92 -12.19 13.60 2.52
CA GLY A 92 -12.24 13.76 1.07
C GLY A 92 -11.01 13.16 0.35
N LEU A 93 -9.92 12.89 1.09
CA LEU A 93 -8.68 12.30 0.57
C LEU A 93 -8.43 10.87 1.04
N SER A 94 -8.83 10.54 2.27
CA SER A 94 -8.54 9.25 2.90
C SER A 94 -9.80 8.42 3.14
N CYS A 95 -9.76 7.18 2.71
CA CYS A 95 -10.74 6.16 3.09
C CYS A 95 -10.59 5.73 4.58
N MET A 96 -9.50 6.10 5.24
CA MET A 96 -9.16 5.69 6.61
C MET A 96 -9.29 6.82 7.64
N ALA A 97 -9.91 7.97 7.26
CA ALA A 97 -10.03 9.13 8.14
C ALA A 97 -10.69 8.82 9.49
N GLU A 98 -11.70 7.94 9.52
CA GLU A 98 -12.36 7.50 10.75
C GLU A 98 -11.42 6.67 11.64
N ALA A 99 -10.74 5.70 11.07
CA ALA A 99 -9.77 4.87 11.79
C ALA A 99 -8.57 5.70 12.30
N ALA A 100 -8.18 6.73 11.55
CA ALA A 100 -7.08 7.61 11.92
C ALA A 100 -7.34 8.39 13.23
N LYS A 101 -8.60 8.61 13.64
CA LYS A 101 -8.96 9.28 14.91
C LYS A 101 -8.39 8.59 16.15
N ALA A 102 -8.13 7.27 16.05
CA ALA A 102 -7.52 6.51 17.13
C ALA A 102 -6.03 6.87 17.35
N VAL A 103 -5.38 7.54 16.38
CA VAL A 103 -3.98 7.99 16.48
C VAL A 103 -3.97 9.50 16.66
N PRO A 104 -3.69 10.04 17.86
CA PRO A 104 -3.92 11.46 18.15
C PRO A 104 -2.91 12.40 17.47
N VAL A 105 -1.70 11.92 17.15
CA VAL A 105 -0.65 12.77 16.59
C VAL A 105 -0.70 12.76 15.06
N LYS A 106 -0.84 13.98 14.47
CA LYS A 106 -0.81 14.20 13.04
C LYS A 106 0.28 15.21 12.67
N LEU A 107 1.13 14.82 11.72
CA LEU A 107 2.25 15.66 11.28
C LEU A 107 1.86 16.44 10.02
N HIS A 108 1.77 17.76 10.16
CA HIS A 108 1.62 18.68 9.03
C HIS A 108 2.96 18.99 8.36
N ASP A 109 4.05 18.87 9.12
CA ASP A 109 5.43 19.10 8.70
C ASP A 109 6.24 17.81 8.87
N LYS A 110 6.99 17.46 7.84
CA LYS A 110 7.83 16.25 7.77
C LYS A 110 9.29 16.55 8.11
N SER A 111 9.60 17.69 8.80
CA SER A 111 10.97 17.99 9.19
C SER A 111 11.54 16.88 10.10
N PRO A 112 12.83 16.56 9.94
CA PRO A 112 13.46 15.47 10.69
C PRO A 112 13.33 15.65 12.20
N GLU A 113 13.37 16.89 12.71
CA GLU A 113 13.23 17.23 14.12
C GLU A 113 11.83 16.93 14.66
N ARG A 114 10.78 17.21 13.86
CA ARG A 114 9.41 16.91 14.26
C ARG A 114 9.13 15.40 14.27
N VAL A 115 9.72 14.69 13.32
CA VAL A 115 9.63 13.22 13.27
C VAL A 115 10.38 12.62 14.45
N LEU A 116 11.62 13.09 14.74
CA LEU A 116 12.43 12.63 15.88
C LEU A 116 11.73 12.88 17.22
N ALA A 117 11.04 14.00 17.37
CA ALA A 117 10.29 14.35 18.59
C ALA A 117 9.15 13.36 18.92
N GLN A 118 8.75 12.49 17.98
CA GLN A 118 7.80 11.41 18.23
C GLN A 118 8.46 10.15 18.80
N HIS A 119 9.80 10.14 18.91
CA HIS A 119 10.61 9.01 19.37
C HIS A 119 10.26 7.70 18.64
N PRO A 120 10.24 7.69 17.29
CA PRO A 120 9.91 6.49 16.54
C PRO A 120 11.05 5.48 16.55
N ASP A 121 10.72 4.20 16.60
CA ASP A 121 11.64 3.12 16.27
C ASP A 121 11.61 2.79 14.76
N ARG A 122 10.56 3.28 14.06
CA ARG A 122 10.39 3.13 12.60
C ARG A 122 9.72 4.34 11.98
N VAL A 123 10.26 4.77 10.83
CA VAL A 123 9.62 5.77 9.98
C VAL A 123 9.29 5.13 8.64
N LEU A 124 8.02 5.21 8.22
CA LEU A 124 7.56 4.81 6.89
C LEU A 124 7.38 6.04 6.01
N THR A 125 7.91 5.99 4.81
CA THR A 125 7.72 7.06 3.81
C THR A 125 7.74 6.51 2.39
N THR A 126 7.65 7.40 1.39
CA THR A 126 7.66 7.02 -0.02
C THR A 126 8.78 7.73 -0.77
N ASP A 127 9.05 7.24 -1.98
CA ASP A 127 9.99 7.84 -2.93
C ASP A 127 9.57 9.24 -3.46
N SER A 128 8.38 9.73 -3.08
CA SER A 128 7.93 11.10 -3.34
C SER A 128 8.56 12.13 -2.39
N VAL A 129 9.12 11.67 -1.28
CA VAL A 129 9.83 12.55 -0.35
C VAL A 129 11.25 12.82 -0.89
N PRO A 130 11.75 14.07 -0.83
CA PRO A 130 13.11 14.39 -1.26
C PRO A 130 14.15 13.51 -0.61
N LYS A 131 15.12 13.01 -1.39
CA LYS A 131 16.17 12.11 -0.90
C LYS A 131 17.02 12.74 0.20
N GLU A 132 17.23 14.05 0.11
CA GLU A 132 17.96 14.85 1.10
C GLU A 132 17.26 14.87 2.45
N LEU A 133 15.91 14.92 2.44
CA LEU A 133 15.12 14.87 3.67
C LEU A 133 15.19 13.48 4.32
N VAL A 134 15.13 12.42 3.50
CA VAL A 134 15.30 11.04 3.99
C VAL A 134 16.73 10.85 4.56
N ALA A 135 17.76 11.37 3.89
CA ALA A 135 19.14 11.32 4.38
C ALA A 135 19.27 12.05 5.73
N SER A 136 18.74 13.27 5.83
CA SER A 136 18.77 14.04 7.10
C SER A 136 18.08 13.32 8.26
N MET A 137 16.98 12.60 8.01
CA MET A 137 16.33 11.75 9.03
C MET A 137 17.25 10.62 9.48
N ARG A 138 17.92 9.95 8.53
CA ARG A 138 18.87 8.86 8.82
C ARG A 138 20.11 9.36 9.58
N ASP A 139 20.62 10.54 9.24
CA ASP A 139 21.75 11.19 9.93
C ASP A 139 21.42 11.53 11.39
N LEU A 140 20.14 11.75 11.70
CA LEU A 140 19.65 11.90 13.08
C LEU A 140 19.39 10.55 13.79
N GLY A 141 19.78 9.43 13.18
CA GLY A 141 19.62 8.10 13.75
C GLY A 141 18.24 7.46 13.57
N LEU A 142 17.35 8.07 12.77
CA LEU A 142 16.03 7.49 12.49
C LEU A 142 16.15 6.33 11.50
N THR A 143 15.50 5.21 11.79
CA THR A 143 15.41 4.10 10.86
C THR A 143 14.25 4.32 9.91
N VAL A 144 14.55 4.80 8.70
CA VAL A 144 13.58 5.17 7.67
C VAL A 144 13.48 4.08 6.61
N PHE A 145 12.29 3.51 6.45
CA PHE A 145 11.94 2.59 5.37
C PHE A 145 11.19 3.36 4.28
N VAL A 146 11.76 3.38 3.09
CA VAL A 146 11.17 4.05 1.92
C VAL A 146 10.51 3.01 1.03
N SER A 147 9.20 3.14 0.82
CA SER A 147 8.46 2.31 -0.15
C SER A 147 8.20 3.09 -1.43
N LYS A 148 8.32 2.41 -2.58
CA LYS A 148 8.00 3.02 -3.88
C LYS A 148 6.51 3.27 -4.01
N THR A 149 6.14 4.42 -4.54
CA THR A 149 4.75 4.73 -4.89
C THR A 149 4.31 3.83 -6.04
N PRO A 150 3.23 3.02 -5.90
CA PRO A 150 2.80 2.10 -6.93
C PRO A 150 2.28 2.87 -8.16
N LYS A 151 2.60 2.35 -9.34
CA LYS A 151 2.09 2.84 -10.63
C LYS A 151 1.14 1.87 -11.30
N SER A 152 0.92 0.71 -10.67
CA SER A 152 -0.01 -0.32 -11.11
C SER A 152 -0.67 -1.00 -9.92
N ILE A 153 -1.79 -1.62 -10.15
CA ILE A 153 -2.50 -2.42 -9.15
C ILE A 153 -1.63 -3.59 -8.67
N GLU A 154 -0.90 -4.21 -9.58
CA GLU A 154 0.03 -5.31 -9.23
C GLU A 154 1.15 -4.86 -8.27
N ALA A 155 1.59 -3.60 -8.36
CA ALA A 155 2.62 -3.05 -7.47
C ALA A 155 2.11 -2.76 -6.04
N VAL A 156 0.80 -2.69 -5.83
CA VAL A 156 0.19 -2.48 -4.51
C VAL A 156 0.45 -3.67 -3.59
N PHE A 157 0.34 -4.90 -4.09
CA PHE A 157 0.45 -6.12 -3.30
C PHE A 157 1.84 -6.32 -2.66
N PRO A 158 2.97 -6.27 -3.41
CA PRO A 158 4.29 -6.38 -2.81
C PRO A 158 4.57 -5.22 -1.84
N ARG A 159 4.05 -4.02 -2.09
CA ARG A 159 4.18 -2.89 -1.18
C ARG A 159 3.52 -3.15 0.17
N ILE A 160 2.28 -3.65 0.19
CA ILE A 160 1.57 -4.04 1.43
C ILE A 160 2.39 -5.10 2.19
N LYS A 161 2.88 -6.13 1.46
CA LYS A 161 3.68 -7.21 2.06
C LYS A 161 5.01 -6.69 2.64
N SER A 162 5.72 -5.81 1.94
CA SER A 162 7.00 -5.27 2.42
C SER A 162 6.80 -4.36 3.65
N ILE A 163 5.76 -3.54 3.66
CA ILE A 163 5.40 -2.74 4.85
C ILE A 163 5.01 -3.67 5.99
N GLY A 164 4.15 -4.67 5.77
CA GLY A 164 3.78 -5.65 6.78
C GLY A 164 4.98 -6.34 7.41
N LYS A 165 5.95 -6.75 6.58
CA LYS A 165 7.17 -7.40 7.03
C LYS A 165 8.03 -6.48 7.91
N VAL A 166 8.26 -5.23 7.50
CA VAL A 166 9.12 -4.30 8.25
C VAL A 166 8.51 -3.82 9.57
N ILE A 167 7.17 -3.94 9.73
CA ILE A 167 6.47 -3.59 10.97
C ILE A 167 6.04 -4.82 11.80
N GLY A 168 6.37 -6.04 11.36
CA GLY A 168 6.01 -7.29 12.04
C GLY A 168 4.52 -7.62 11.99
N ARG A 169 3.91 -7.42 10.82
CA ARG A 169 2.49 -7.66 10.53
C ARG A 169 2.30 -8.45 9.23
N GLU A 170 3.11 -9.50 9.06
CA GLU A 170 3.09 -10.32 7.85
C GLU A 170 1.77 -11.07 7.66
N GLU A 171 1.21 -11.58 8.75
CA GLU A 171 -0.06 -12.32 8.70
C GLU A 171 -1.22 -11.40 8.30
N GLU A 172 -1.28 -10.20 8.89
CA GLU A 172 -2.28 -9.19 8.57
C GLU A 172 -2.13 -8.72 7.11
N ALA A 173 -0.89 -8.53 6.65
CA ALA A 173 -0.60 -8.16 5.26
C ALA A 173 -0.98 -9.28 4.28
N ALA A 174 -0.74 -10.54 4.63
CA ALA A 174 -1.16 -11.69 3.83
C ALA A 174 -2.69 -11.80 3.76
N ALA A 175 -3.38 -11.65 4.89
CA ALA A 175 -4.83 -11.67 4.94
C ALA A 175 -5.45 -10.50 4.14
N LEU A 176 -4.88 -9.28 4.26
CA LEU A 176 -5.32 -8.11 3.49
C LEU A 176 -5.13 -8.35 2.00
N THR A 177 -3.94 -8.76 1.57
CA THR A 177 -3.67 -9.01 0.15
C THR A 177 -4.52 -10.13 -0.43
N GLY A 178 -4.86 -11.16 0.36
CA GLY A 178 -5.79 -12.22 -0.04
C GLY A 178 -7.17 -11.67 -0.37
N ARG A 179 -7.77 -10.88 0.52
CA ARG A 179 -9.07 -10.23 0.28
C ARG A 179 -9.06 -9.31 -0.94
N LEU A 180 -7.96 -8.57 -1.14
CA LEU A 180 -7.83 -7.68 -2.29
C LEU A 180 -7.73 -8.45 -3.62
N HIS A 181 -7.03 -9.60 -3.64
CA HIS A 181 -7.01 -10.46 -4.82
C HIS A 181 -8.41 -11.01 -5.16
N GLU A 182 -9.19 -11.41 -4.14
CA GLU A 182 -10.57 -11.85 -4.33
C GLU A 182 -11.44 -10.73 -4.92
N ARG A 183 -11.30 -9.50 -4.40
CA ARG A 183 -12.00 -8.31 -4.91
C ARG A 183 -11.65 -8.04 -6.38
N LEU A 184 -10.37 -8.04 -6.71
CA LEU A 184 -9.91 -7.81 -8.09
C LEU A 184 -10.39 -8.92 -9.03
N ALA A 185 -10.32 -10.18 -8.59
CA ALA A 185 -10.82 -11.32 -9.36
C ALA A 185 -12.34 -11.25 -9.60
N ASP A 186 -13.11 -10.72 -8.65
CA ASP A 186 -14.54 -10.50 -8.83
C ASP A 186 -14.83 -9.49 -9.93
N VAL A 187 -14.15 -8.34 -9.94
CA VAL A 187 -14.28 -7.33 -11.01
C VAL A 187 -13.90 -7.95 -12.36
N THR A 188 -12.74 -8.62 -12.43
CA THR A 188 -12.28 -9.26 -13.66
C THR A 188 -13.30 -10.25 -14.20
N ARG A 189 -13.90 -11.10 -13.35
CA ARG A 189 -14.91 -12.07 -13.76
C ARG A 189 -16.17 -11.41 -14.33
N ARG A 190 -16.64 -10.31 -13.71
CA ARG A 190 -17.83 -9.56 -14.11
C ARG A 190 -17.66 -8.79 -15.42
N THR A 191 -16.42 -8.49 -15.79
CA THR A 191 -16.10 -7.69 -16.98
C THR A 191 -15.33 -8.44 -18.05
N ALA A 192 -15.09 -9.75 -17.88
CA ALA A 192 -14.25 -10.58 -18.75
C ALA A 192 -14.75 -10.69 -20.20
N ASP A 193 -16.06 -10.54 -20.41
CA ASP A 193 -16.71 -10.65 -21.71
C ASP A 193 -16.74 -9.33 -22.49
N ILE A 194 -16.22 -8.21 -21.92
CA ILE A 194 -16.20 -6.90 -22.58
C ILE A 194 -14.95 -6.79 -23.47
N PRO A 195 -15.08 -6.79 -24.80
CA PRO A 195 -13.95 -6.58 -25.71
C PRO A 195 -13.28 -5.23 -25.45
N GLU A 196 -11.99 -5.14 -25.68
CA GLU A 196 -11.21 -3.93 -25.35
C GLU A 196 -11.71 -2.69 -26.10
N ASP A 197 -12.09 -2.85 -27.35
CA ASP A 197 -12.62 -1.79 -28.22
C ASP A 197 -14.04 -1.33 -27.85
N GLU A 198 -14.80 -2.15 -27.13
CA GLU A 198 -16.14 -1.84 -26.62
C GLU A 198 -16.13 -1.22 -25.21
N ARG A 199 -14.97 -1.20 -24.53
CA ARG A 199 -14.83 -0.61 -23.20
C ARG A 199 -15.09 0.90 -23.24
N PRO A 200 -15.92 1.46 -22.33
CA PRO A 200 -16.20 2.89 -22.28
C PRO A 200 -14.94 3.74 -22.13
N ILE A 201 -14.89 4.86 -22.85
CA ILE A 201 -13.88 5.89 -22.66
C ILE A 201 -14.32 6.77 -21.49
N VAL A 202 -13.48 6.82 -20.46
CA VAL A 202 -13.72 7.58 -19.26
C VAL A 202 -12.73 8.72 -19.17
N VAL A 203 -13.19 9.95 -18.94
CA VAL A 203 -12.32 11.09 -18.61
C VAL A 203 -12.61 11.54 -17.19
N ALA A 204 -11.59 11.50 -16.35
CA ALA A 204 -11.66 11.98 -14.98
C ALA A 204 -11.17 13.44 -14.88
N PHE A 205 -11.80 14.21 -14.00
CA PHE A 205 -11.44 15.59 -13.70
C PHE A 205 -10.98 15.76 -12.25
N ALA A 206 -9.97 16.57 -12.05
CA ALA A 206 -9.76 17.33 -10.82
C ALA A 206 -10.32 18.73 -11.04
N PHE A 207 -10.53 19.54 -9.99
CA PHE A 207 -10.95 20.93 -10.17
C PHE A 207 -9.91 21.75 -10.94
N SER A 208 -8.64 21.36 -10.87
CA SER A 208 -7.54 21.99 -11.62
C SER A 208 -7.42 21.55 -13.09
N GLY A 209 -8.24 20.59 -13.56
CA GLY A 209 -8.20 20.12 -14.94
C GLY A 209 -8.39 18.61 -15.11
N VAL A 210 -7.92 18.07 -16.23
CA VAL A 210 -8.04 16.64 -16.55
C VAL A 210 -7.08 15.81 -15.69
N PHE A 211 -7.56 14.67 -15.20
CA PHE A 211 -6.84 13.76 -14.31
C PHE A 211 -6.59 12.39 -14.98
N GLY A 212 -5.57 11.66 -14.53
CA GLY A 212 -5.26 10.31 -15.01
C GLY A 212 -4.27 10.28 -16.16
N ARG A 213 -2.99 10.41 -15.85
CA ARG A 213 -1.91 10.37 -16.85
C ARG A 213 -1.69 8.96 -17.35
N ARG A 214 -1.13 8.86 -18.56
CA ARG A 214 -0.68 7.59 -19.09
C ARG A 214 0.35 6.95 -18.17
N ASP A 215 0.22 5.64 -17.95
CA ASP A 215 1.11 4.80 -17.15
C ASP A 215 1.21 5.23 -15.66
N ASP A 216 0.22 5.95 -15.14
CA ASP A 216 0.04 6.14 -13.70
C ASP A 216 -0.91 5.09 -13.10
N LEU A 217 -1.06 5.12 -11.78
CA LEU A 217 -1.90 4.17 -11.06
C LEU A 217 -3.39 4.27 -11.48
N PHE A 218 -3.90 5.48 -11.75
CA PHE A 218 -5.29 5.65 -12.19
C PHE A 218 -5.53 5.06 -13.59
N ASP A 219 -4.56 5.20 -14.48
CA ASP A 219 -4.61 4.58 -15.81
C ASP A 219 -4.68 3.06 -15.71
N ASP A 220 -3.93 2.48 -14.78
CA ASP A 220 -3.97 1.05 -14.49
C ASP A 220 -5.28 0.61 -13.82
N MET A 221 -5.82 1.42 -12.88
CA MET A 221 -7.15 1.19 -12.32
C MET A 221 -8.22 1.12 -13.40
N CYS A 222 -8.20 2.03 -14.39
CA CYS A 222 -9.13 2.00 -15.51
C CYS A 222 -9.03 0.69 -16.29
N ARG A 223 -7.81 0.23 -16.61
CA ARG A 223 -7.62 -1.05 -17.32
C ARG A 223 -8.22 -2.23 -16.57
N HIS A 224 -7.96 -2.32 -15.26
CA HIS A 224 -8.51 -3.37 -14.40
C HIS A 224 -10.04 -3.29 -14.21
N ALA A 225 -10.62 -2.10 -14.32
CA ALA A 225 -12.05 -1.86 -14.29
C ALA A 225 -12.72 -2.08 -15.65
N ALA A 226 -12.00 -2.61 -16.66
CA ALA A 226 -12.43 -2.73 -18.05
C ALA A 226 -12.85 -1.39 -18.69
N LEU A 227 -12.13 -0.31 -18.41
CA LEU A 227 -12.35 1.04 -18.92
C LEU A 227 -11.14 1.50 -19.74
N ARG A 228 -11.36 2.48 -20.62
CA ARG A 228 -10.30 3.17 -21.36
C ARG A 228 -10.12 4.59 -20.79
N ASN A 229 -8.92 4.89 -20.34
CA ASN A 229 -8.60 6.22 -19.81
C ASN A 229 -8.46 7.23 -20.95
N GLY A 230 -9.46 8.08 -21.15
CA GLY A 230 -9.49 9.08 -22.21
C GLY A 230 -8.39 10.13 -22.09
N ALA A 231 -7.99 10.50 -20.87
CA ALA A 231 -6.88 11.43 -20.67
C ALA A 231 -5.54 10.85 -21.19
N ALA A 232 -5.26 9.58 -20.90
CA ALA A 232 -4.10 8.87 -21.44
C ALA A 232 -4.17 8.71 -22.97
N MET A 233 -5.37 8.43 -23.51
CA MET A 233 -5.61 8.36 -24.96
C MET A 233 -5.37 9.71 -25.65
N ALA A 234 -5.78 10.82 -25.04
CA ALA A 234 -5.49 12.19 -25.51
C ALA A 234 -4.02 12.59 -25.37
N GLY A 235 -3.20 11.75 -24.75
CA GLY A 235 -1.77 11.98 -24.61
C GLY A 235 -1.34 12.69 -23.34
N LEU A 236 -2.16 12.75 -22.29
CA LEU A 236 -1.78 13.30 -21.00
C LEU A 236 -0.67 12.47 -20.36
N THR A 237 0.46 13.14 -20.06
CA THR A 237 1.62 12.57 -19.38
C THR A 237 2.05 13.46 -18.21
N LYS A 238 3.15 13.11 -17.55
CA LYS A 238 3.72 13.95 -16.49
C LYS A 238 4.32 15.28 -17.01
N ASP A 239 4.62 15.34 -18.30
CA ASP A 239 5.40 16.44 -18.91
C ASP A 239 4.54 17.40 -19.74
N ASN A 240 3.22 17.17 -19.84
CA ASN A 240 2.30 18.00 -20.61
C ASN A 240 0.94 18.15 -19.93
N SER A 241 0.09 19.00 -20.52
CA SER A 241 -1.35 19.07 -20.31
C SER A 241 -2.08 18.80 -21.62
N ILE A 242 -3.36 18.46 -21.53
CA ILE A 242 -4.24 18.33 -22.70
C ILE A 242 -5.30 19.42 -22.67
N SER A 243 -5.75 19.85 -23.86
CA SER A 243 -6.81 20.84 -23.98
C SER A 243 -8.21 20.18 -23.89
N MET A 244 -9.24 20.99 -23.59
CA MET A 244 -10.61 20.49 -23.56
C MET A 244 -11.10 20.09 -24.95
N GLU A 245 -10.59 20.69 -26.02
CA GLU A 245 -10.86 20.28 -27.40
C GLU A 245 -10.34 18.89 -27.70
N GLN A 246 -9.18 18.50 -27.14
CA GLN A 246 -8.67 17.13 -27.25
C GLN A 246 -9.56 16.14 -26.50
N VAL A 247 -10.12 16.53 -25.36
CA VAL A 247 -11.11 15.73 -24.63
C VAL A 247 -12.39 15.55 -25.46
N VAL A 248 -12.92 16.64 -26.04
CA VAL A 248 -14.12 16.60 -26.89
C VAL A 248 -13.91 15.72 -28.12
N ALA A 249 -12.73 15.78 -28.74
CA ALA A 249 -12.42 14.99 -29.95
C ALA A 249 -12.44 13.47 -29.69
N LEU A 250 -12.30 13.03 -28.45
CA LEU A 250 -12.43 11.61 -28.05
C LEU A 250 -13.88 11.15 -27.94
N ASP A 251 -14.84 12.09 -27.83
CA ASP A 251 -16.25 11.81 -27.53
C ASP A 251 -16.45 10.80 -26.39
N PRO A 252 -15.94 11.08 -25.17
CA PRO A 252 -15.95 10.12 -24.08
C PRO A 252 -17.36 9.71 -23.65
N ASP A 253 -17.49 8.45 -23.24
CA ASP A 253 -18.73 7.84 -22.78
C ASP A 253 -19.11 8.31 -21.37
N VAL A 254 -18.11 8.61 -20.53
CA VAL A 254 -18.29 8.90 -19.11
C VAL A 254 -17.35 10.03 -18.69
N PHE A 255 -17.86 10.96 -17.90
CA PHE A 255 -17.08 11.90 -17.12
C PHE A 255 -17.11 11.53 -15.63
N LEU A 256 -15.92 11.43 -15.02
CA LEU A 256 -15.77 11.30 -13.57
C LEU A 256 -15.45 12.66 -12.98
N LEU A 257 -16.37 13.16 -12.18
CA LEU A 257 -16.31 14.49 -11.58
C LEU A 257 -15.43 14.48 -10.32
N PRO A 258 -14.74 15.61 -10.01
CA PRO A 258 -14.00 15.75 -8.78
C PRO A 258 -14.94 15.83 -7.57
N SER A 259 -14.52 15.28 -6.44
CA SER A 259 -15.27 15.32 -5.17
C SER A 259 -14.54 16.08 -4.06
N TRP A 260 -13.23 16.28 -4.21
CA TRP A 260 -12.39 16.93 -3.20
C TRP A 260 -11.69 18.16 -3.76
N SER A 261 -11.69 19.23 -2.97
CA SER A 261 -10.97 20.49 -3.25
C SER A 261 -10.43 21.07 -1.95
N ALA A 262 -9.15 21.47 -1.99
CA ALA A 262 -8.56 22.25 -0.90
C ALA A 262 -9.13 23.67 -0.80
N GLU A 263 -9.74 24.19 -1.87
CA GLU A 263 -10.27 25.57 -2.00
C GLU A 263 -11.79 25.63 -1.80
N GLY A 264 -12.44 24.47 -1.59
CA GLY A 264 -13.86 24.37 -1.28
C GLY A 264 -14.78 24.41 -2.48
N GLU A 265 -14.27 24.14 -3.68
CA GLU A 265 -15.08 23.98 -4.91
C GLU A 265 -16.03 22.78 -4.77
N LYS A 266 -17.17 22.86 -5.45
CA LYS A 266 -18.24 21.87 -5.31
C LYS A 266 -18.47 21.08 -6.58
N THR A 267 -18.64 19.78 -6.42
CA THR A 267 -18.94 18.83 -7.50
C THR A 267 -20.15 19.25 -8.32
N GLU A 268 -21.23 19.72 -7.69
CA GLU A 268 -22.45 20.12 -8.40
C GLU A 268 -22.24 21.37 -9.25
N GLU A 269 -21.49 22.35 -8.76
CA GLU A 269 -21.13 23.55 -9.54
C GLU A 269 -20.28 23.17 -10.76
N PHE A 270 -19.35 22.22 -10.58
CA PHE A 270 -18.54 21.69 -11.66
C PHE A 270 -19.40 20.92 -12.69
N ARG A 271 -20.34 20.11 -12.23
CA ARG A 271 -21.30 19.38 -13.06
C ARG A 271 -22.14 20.32 -13.94
N GLU A 272 -22.71 21.36 -13.32
CA GLU A 272 -23.50 22.37 -14.06
C GLU A 272 -22.66 23.16 -15.05
N LYS A 273 -21.39 23.47 -14.70
CA LYS A 273 -20.47 24.09 -15.65
C LYS A 273 -20.24 23.23 -16.89
N LEU A 274 -20.00 21.92 -16.74
CA LEU A 274 -19.85 21.00 -17.88
C LEU A 274 -21.14 20.89 -18.72
N ARG A 275 -22.31 20.83 -18.09
CA ARG A 275 -23.59 20.74 -18.79
C ARG A 275 -23.91 21.96 -19.62
N ASN A 276 -23.56 23.15 -19.12
CA ASN A 276 -23.90 24.42 -19.76
C ASN A 276 -22.81 24.93 -20.71
N ASP A 277 -21.65 24.31 -20.74
CA ASP A 277 -20.55 24.71 -21.62
C ASP A 277 -20.85 24.25 -23.07
N PRO A 278 -20.95 25.18 -24.04
CA PRO A 278 -21.19 24.85 -25.43
C PRO A 278 -20.18 23.86 -26.04
N LEU A 279 -18.95 23.85 -25.52
CA LEU A 279 -17.87 22.95 -25.96
C LEU A 279 -18.25 21.48 -25.77
N PHE A 280 -18.91 21.14 -24.67
CA PHE A 280 -19.27 19.76 -24.34
C PHE A 280 -20.67 19.34 -24.79
N LYS A 281 -21.44 20.24 -25.39
CA LYS A 281 -22.84 20.02 -25.77
C LYS A 281 -23.10 18.72 -26.56
N HIS A 282 -22.15 18.32 -27.39
CA HIS A 282 -22.28 17.15 -28.26
C HIS A 282 -21.54 15.91 -27.75
N VAL A 283 -20.79 16.06 -26.66
CA VAL A 283 -20.04 14.94 -26.04
C VAL A 283 -21.03 13.95 -25.45
N LYS A 284 -20.82 12.66 -25.71
CA LYS A 284 -21.71 11.56 -25.30
C LYS A 284 -21.96 11.55 -23.79
N ALA A 285 -20.90 11.72 -22.97
CA ALA A 285 -21.01 11.78 -21.52
C ALA A 285 -21.99 12.85 -21.01
N VAL A 286 -22.00 14.03 -21.65
CA VAL A 286 -22.90 15.16 -21.29
C VAL A 286 -24.30 14.91 -21.83
N ARG A 287 -24.42 14.51 -23.10
CA ARG A 287 -25.67 14.27 -23.79
C ARG A 287 -26.52 13.16 -23.13
N GLU A 288 -25.85 12.11 -22.65
CA GLU A 288 -26.47 10.95 -22.00
C GLU A 288 -26.47 11.06 -20.47
N ASN A 289 -25.99 12.19 -19.94
CA ASN A 289 -25.89 12.49 -18.50
C ASN A 289 -25.05 11.47 -17.71
N HIS A 290 -24.00 10.91 -18.32
CA HIS A 290 -23.04 10.03 -17.68
C HIS A 290 -21.96 10.86 -16.96
N LEU A 291 -22.39 11.67 -16.00
CA LEU A 291 -21.55 12.57 -15.19
C LEU A 291 -21.53 12.04 -13.76
N TYR A 292 -20.64 11.07 -13.51
CA TYR A 292 -20.59 10.36 -12.24
C TYR A 292 -19.56 10.99 -11.29
N CYS A 293 -19.83 10.91 -9.99
CA CYS A 293 -18.86 11.26 -8.96
C CYS A 293 -18.33 9.97 -8.32
N VAL A 294 -17.05 9.68 -8.57
CA VAL A 294 -16.32 8.68 -7.80
C VAL A 294 -15.47 9.44 -6.77
N PRO A 295 -15.62 9.16 -5.47
CA PRO A 295 -14.88 9.89 -4.44
C PRO A 295 -13.38 9.91 -4.69
N ASP A 296 -12.78 11.08 -4.52
CA ASP A 296 -11.34 11.29 -4.74
C ASP A 296 -10.47 10.48 -3.77
N THR A 297 -11.03 10.05 -2.63
CA THR A 297 -10.42 9.08 -1.72
C THR A 297 -9.97 7.80 -2.44
N TYR A 298 -10.71 7.33 -3.44
CA TYR A 298 -10.36 6.18 -4.26
C TYR A 298 -9.40 6.55 -5.39
N ARG A 299 -9.60 7.71 -6.04
CA ARG A 299 -8.83 8.08 -7.24
C ARG A 299 -7.38 8.48 -6.93
N TYR A 300 -7.12 9.06 -5.75
CA TYR A 300 -5.78 9.44 -5.28
C TYR A 300 -5.11 8.40 -4.41
N SER A 301 -5.79 7.30 -4.06
CA SER A 301 -5.23 6.30 -3.16
C SER A 301 -4.07 5.54 -3.81
N ALA A 302 -2.93 5.55 -3.13
CA ALA A 302 -1.77 4.74 -3.46
C ALA A 302 -1.54 3.63 -2.41
N SER A 303 -2.63 3.11 -1.84
CA SER A 303 -2.68 2.08 -0.79
C SER A 303 -3.49 0.87 -1.24
N GLN A 304 -3.91 0.02 -0.29
CA GLN A 304 -4.88 -1.05 -0.52
C GLN A 304 -6.19 -0.56 -1.17
N ASN A 305 -6.57 0.70 -0.93
CA ASN A 305 -7.79 1.30 -1.47
C ASN A 305 -7.74 1.51 -2.99
N ALA A 306 -6.56 1.42 -3.61
CA ALA A 306 -6.43 1.40 -5.07
C ALA A 306 -7.13 0.20 -5.71
N VAL A 307 -7.15 -0.96 -5.04
CA VAL A 307 -7.88 -2.15 -5.51
C VAL A 307 -9.38 -1.96 -5.33
N GLU A 308 -9.83 -1.37 -4.21
CA GLU A 308 -11.24 -1.00 -4.03
C GLU A 308 -11.68 0.05 -5.05
N ALA A 309 -10.79 0.96 -5.46
CA ALA A 309 -11.06 1.93 -6.53
C ALA A 309 -11.41 1.25 -7.86
N VAL A 310 -10.73 0.16 -8.22
CA VAL A 310 -11.07 -0.64 -9.41
C VAL A 310 -12.51 -1.14 -9.35
N TYR A 311 -12.92 -1.67 -8.19
CA TYR A 311 -14.29 -2.12 -7.97
C TYR A 311 -15.31 -0.97 -8.06
N VAL A 312 -15.03 0.16 -7.39
CA VAL A 312 -15.93 1.33 -7.41
C VAL A 312 -16.06 1.89 -8.81
N LEU A 313 -14.98 2.00 -9.58
CA LEU A 313 -14.99 2.44 -10.97
C LEU A 313 -15.84 1.50 -11.85
N ALA A 314 -15.59 0.19 -11.77
CA ALA A 314 -16.36 -0.79 -12.55
C ALA A 314 -17.84 -0.75 -12.19
N LYS A 315 -18.19 -0.75 -10.91
CA LYS A 315 -19.59 -0.68 -10.44
C LYS A 315 -20.29 0.61 -10.84
N THR A 316 -19.58 1.73 -10.88
CA THR A 316 -20.14 3.03 -11.30
C THR A 316 -20.49 3.03 -12.78
N VAL A 317 -19.65 2.43 -13.63
CA VAL A 317 -19.81 2.46 -15.08
C VAL A 317 -20.67 1.30 -15.58
N TYR A 318 -20.67 0.16 -14.88
CA TYR A 318 -21.44 -1.05 -15.21
C TYR A 318 -22.38 -1.49 -14.07
N PRO A 319 -23.30 -0.63 -13.59
CA PRO A 319 -24.11 -0.94 -12.40
C PRO A 319 -24.91 -2.24 -12.53
N GLU A 320 -25.34 -2.60 -13.75
CA GLU A 320 -26.11 -3.82 -14.03
C GLU A 320 -25.31 -5.10 -13.76
N ARG A 321 -23.97 -5.06 -13.89
CA ARG A 321 -23.09 -6.21 -13.65
C ARG A 321 -22.82 -6.46 -12.16
N PHE A 322 -23.20 -5.50 -11.30
CA PHE A 322 -23.04 -5.53 -9.85
C PHE A 322 -24.37 -5.46 -9.09
N ALA A 323 -25.49 -5.68 -9.78
CA ALA A 323 -26.85 -5.55 -9.24
C ALA A 323 -27.16 -6.58 -8.14
N ASP A 324 -26.52 -7.74 -8.16
CA ASP A 324 -26.64 -8.82 -7.17
C ASP A 324 -26.12 -8.45 -5.79
N GLU A 325 -25.34 -7.38 -5.64
CA GLU A 325 -24.86 -6.86 -4.35
C GLU A 325 -25.79 -5.81 -3.72
N GLY A 326 -26.91 -5.48 -4.35
CA GLY A 326 -27.88 -4.48 -3.91
C GLY A 326 -28.69 -4.85 -2.66
N GLY A 327 -28.41 -6.01 -2.00
CA GLY A 327 -29.09 -6.47 -0.78
C GLY A 327 -28.45 -6.04 0.55
N ALA A 328 -27.22 -5.48 0.54
CA ALA A 328 -26.60 -4.94 1.75
C ALA A 328 -26.74 -3.42 1.73
N SER A 329 -27.79 -2.94 2.38
CA SER A 329 -28.19 -1.54 2.55
C SER A 329 -26.99 -0.63 2.87
N ALA A 330 -26.88 0.45 2.10
CA ALA A 330 -26.42 1.71 2.64
C ALA A 330 -27.32 2.10 3.81
N GLY A 331 -26.97 1.69 5.01
CA GLY A 331 -27.57 2.07 6.26
C GLY A 331 -26.72 3.10 6.96
N ASN A 332 -27.24 4.32 6.96
CA ASN A 332 -26.94 5.50 7.79
C ASN A 332 -25.48 5.86 8.02
#